data_247040bf997cb254ce4cf17f676efab1
#
_entry.id   247040bf997cb254ce4cf17f676efab1
#
_cell.length_a   1.000
_cell.length_b   1.000
_cell.length_c   1.000
_cell.angle_alpha   90.00
_cell.angle_beta   90.00
_cell.angle_gamma   90.00
#
_symmetry.space_group_name_H-M   'P 1'
#
loop_
_entity.id
_entity.type
_entity.pdbx_description
1 polymer ?
#
loop_
_entity_poly.entity_id
_entity_poly.type
_entity_poly.pdbx_seq_one_letter_code
_entity_poly.pdbx_strand_id
1 'polypeptide(L)'
;MEALTLHELNGLVRGTLENVLNEEYWLQAELSEVREAYNGHCYLEFVEKDKAGRDLIAKARGTIWANIYRLLKPMFECETGRPFASGLKVLVKVSVAFHELYGYSLTVSDIDPTYTLGDMARQRREILERLSKEGILNDNKNLCLPLFANKIAVISSSNAAGYGDFCDQLLNNEYGLSFHVRLFSAIMQGASVEPSILDALDAILNDTVKWDAVVIIRGGGATSDLSGFDTYLLAAACAQFPIPIITGIGHERDDTVIDLVSHLRVKTPTAAAAFLINHQQEIAVRLDQIGNDLARNCTKCLEQEKVRLERLAVQSSVVVKQVRSQAEHRMDLLLQRLEHSINQFLVNSTHKIEQTGERLNMILPARIERARQRLLLLEKTCEAADPAILLKRGYSMTFCNGELLKNVTDIKSGDEIITRLAEGEVHSIVK
;
A
#
# COMPACT_ATOMS: atom_id res chain seq x y z
N MET A 1 11.50 66.98 20.68
CA MET A 1 10.97 65.60 20.84
C MET A 1 11.74 65.02 22.01
N GLU A 2 11.01 64.62 23.07
CA GLU A 2 11.64 63.91 24.19
C GLU A 2 12.05 62.52 23.69
N ALA A 3 13.25 62.12 24.08
CA ALA A 3 13.77 60.79 23.70
C ALA A 3 13.08 59.73 24.56
N LEU A 4 12.42 58.78 23.93
CA LEU A 4 11.79 57.65 24.59
C LEU A 4 12.81 56.57 24.90
N THR A 5 12.67 55.93 26.04
CA THR A 5 13.42 54.71 26.33
C THR A 5 12.87 53.54 25.49
N LEU A 6 13.68 52.50 25.30
CA LEU A 6 13.26 51.30 24.59
C LEU A 6 12.02 50.64 25.24
N HIS A 7 11.96 50.66 26.56
CA HIS A 7 10.82 50.12 27.31
C HIS A 7 9.53 50.95 27.07
N GLU A 8 9.61 52.26 27.06
CA GLU A 8 8.48 53.13 26.75
C GLU A 8 7.99 52.97 25.32
N LEU A 9 8.91 52.85 24.35
CA LEU A 9 8.58 52.56 22.95
C LEU A 9 7.88 51.22 22.81
N ASN A 10 8.44 50.16 23.42
CA ASN A 10 7.84 48.83 23.41
C ASN A 10 6.46 48.82 24.11
N GLY A 11 6.27 49.59 25.17
CA GLY A 11 4.98 49.78 25.84
C GLY A 11 3.92 50.44 24.93
N LEU A 12 4.32 51.44 24.11
CA LEU A 12 3.43 52.03 23.11
C LEU A 12 3.06 51.01 22.01
N VAL A 13 4.04 50.23 21.54
CA VAL A 13 3.77 49.16 20.56
C VAL A 13 2.80 48.14 21.14
N ARG A 14 3.03 47.68 22.37
CA ARG A 14 2.11 46.77 23.06
C ARG A 14 0.70 47.31 23.16
N GLY A 15 0.55 48.56 23.69
CA GLY A 15 -0.77 49.17 23.82
C GLY A 15 -1.47 49.38 22.47
N THR A 16 -0.73 49.68 21.41
CA THR A 16 -1.30 49.81 20.05
C THR A 16 -1.77 48.45 19.53
N LEU A 17 -0.96 47.38 19.70
CA LEU A 17 -1.34 46.05 19.28
C LEU A 17 -2.52 45.49 20.08
N GLU A 18 -2.54 45.66 21.39
CA GLU A 18 -3.66 45.25 22.25
C GLU A 18 -4.99 45.97 21.93
N ASN A 19 -4.93 47.26 21.52
CA ASN A 19 -6.11 48.00 21.13
C ASN A 19 -6.63 47.69 19.72
N VAL A 20 -5.75 47.35 18.79
CA VAL A 20 -6.10 47.09 17.38
C VAL A 20 -6.35 45.61 17.11
N LEU A 21 -5.58 44.73 17.75
CA LEU A 21 -5.62 43.28 17.55
C LEU A 21 -6.09 42.58 18.84
N ASN A 22 -7.22 43.03 19.38
CA ASN A 22 -7.81 42.49 20.60
C ASN A 22 -8.67 41.23 20.38
N GLU A 23 -8.88 40.84 19.12
CA GLU A 23 -9.67 39.68 18.74
C GLU A 23 -8.79 38.43 18.54
N GLU A 24 -9.39 37.27 18.57
CA GLU A 24 -8.76 36.02 18.16
C GLU A 24 -8.91 35.84 16.66
N TYR A 25 -7.83 35.38 16.02
CA TYR A 25 -7.74 35.25 14.58
C TYR A 25 -7.47 33.79 14.20
N TRP A 26 -8.15 33.27 13.19
CA TRP A 26 -7.78 32.02 12.59
C TRP A 26 -6.57 32.18 11.66
N LEU A 27 -5.46 31.54 12.02
CA LEU A 27 -4.21 31.61 11.29
C LEU A 27 -3.95 30.26 10.60
N GLN A 28 -3.74 30.31 9.30
CA GLN A 28 -3.24 29.21 8.51
C GLN A 28 -1.72 29.33 8.40
N ALA A 29 -0.97 28.36 8.88
CA ALA A 29 0.48 28.36 8.83
C ALA A 29 1.05 26.93 8.83
N GLU A 30 2.31 26.79 8.43
CA GLU A 30 3.09 25.57 8.58
C GLU A 30 3.90 25.65 9.88
N LEU A 31 3.97 24.55 10.63
CA LEU A 31 4.83 24.44 11.81
C LEU A 31 6.25 24.09 11.40
N SER A 32 7.19 25.01 11.55
CA SER A 32 8.61 24.71 11.34
C SER A 32 9.26 24.04 12.56
N GLU A 33 8.80 24.42 13.76
CA GLU A 33 9.30 23.86 15.02
C GLU A 33 8.17 23.68 16.01
N VAL A 34 8.18 22.54 16.71
CA VAL A 34 7.30 22.24 17.84
C VAL A 34 8.17 21.79 18.99
N ARG A 35 8.21 22.54 20.07
CA ARG A 35 9.03 22.26 21.23
C ARG A 35 8.21 22.22 22.50
N GLU A 36 8.12 21.04 23.12
CA GLU A 36 7.53 20.90 24.44
C GLU A 36 8.53 21.31 25.52
N ALA A 37 8.12 22.22 26.38
CA ALA A 37 8.94 22.64 27.51
C ALA A 37 8.63 21.80 28.76
N TYR A 38 9.59 21.71 29.68
CA TYR A 38 9.44 20.97 30.93
C TYR A 38 8.29 21.46 31.81
N ASN A 39 7.90 22.74 31.68
CA ASN A 39 6.75 23.34 32.35
C ASN A 39 5.39 23.01 31.72
N GLY A 40 5.38 22.18 30.68
CA GLY A 40 4.18 21.73 29.97
C GLY A 40 3.65 22.70 28.91
N HIS A 41 4.33 23.83 28.69
CA HIS A 41 4.02 24.72 27.57
C HIS A 41 4.58 24.14 26.26
N CYS A 42 3.91 24.42 25.14
CA CYS A 42 4.41 24.11 23.82
C CYS A 42 4.78 25.41 23.08
N TYR A 43 6.02 25.51 22.68
CA TYR A 43 6.51 26.60 21.84
C TYR A 43 6.52 26.17 20.40
N LEU A 44 5.98 27.04 19.56
CA LEU A 44 5.77 26.80 18.14
C LEU A 44 6.49 27.87 17.33
N GLU A 45 6.92 27.48 16.15
CA GLU A 45 7.36 28.40 15.13
C GLU A 45 6.49 28.22 13.89
N PHE A 46 5.71 29.26 13.59
CA PHE A 46 4.87 29.33 12.41
C PHE A 46 5.66 29.91 11.25
N VAL A 47 5.54 29.28 10.09
CA VAL A 47 6.14 29.76 8.85
C VAL A 47 5.12 29.73 7.73
N GLU A 48 5.26 30.67 6.81
CA GLU A 48 4.56 30.70 5.55
C GLU A 48 5.60 30.70 4.42
N LYS A 49 5.43 29.79 3.47
CA LYS A 49 6.27 29.67 2.28
C LYS A 49 5.57 30.27 1.08
N ASP A 50 6.33 30.69 0.08
CA ASP A 50 5.79 31.14 -1.18
C ASP A 50 5.00 30.01 -1.91
N LYS A 51 4.25 30.34 -2.95
CA LYS A 51 3.49 29.36 -3.75
C LYS A 51 4.37 28.30 -4.39
N ALA A 52 5.66 28.54 -4.53
CA ALA A 52 6.64 27.58 -5.05
C ALA A 52 7.29 26.74 -3.93
N GLY A 53 6.99 27.01 -2.66
CA GLY A 53 7.50 26.29 -1.48
C GLY A 53 8.99 26.51 -1.19
N ARG A 54 9.64 27.49 -1.83
CA ARG A 54 11.10 27.69 -1.77
C ARG A 54 11.52 28.75 -0.77
N ASP A 55 10.81 29.87 -0.72
CA ASP A 55 11.19 31.01 0.11
C ASP A 55 10.21 31.20 1.25
N LEU A 56 10.74 31.54 2.44
CA LEU A 56 9.97 31.92 3.60
C LEU A 56 9.43 33.34 3.40
N ILE A 57 8.11 33.49 3.38
CA ILE A 57 7.42 34.79 3.25
C ILE A 57 7.17 35.42 4.62
N ALA A 58 6.77 34.61 5.60
CA ALA A 58 6.48 35.06 6.95
C ALA A 58 6.94 34.03 8.00
N LYS A 59 7.26 34.55 9.19
CA LYS A 59 7.65 33.74 10.33
C LYS A 59 7.15 34.39 11.63
N ALA A 60 6.54 33.59 12.50
CA ALA A 60 6.07 34.04 13.79
C ALA A 60 6.32 32.98 14.87
N ARG A 61 6.57 33.42 16.10
CA ARG A 61 6.62 32.52 17.26
C ARG A 61 5.24 32.34 17.85
N GLY A 62 4.92 31.11 18.24
CA GLY A 62 3.68 30.78 18.91
C GLY A 62 3.91 30.09 20.24
N THR A 63 2.94 30.20 21.13
CA THR A 63 2.94 29.50 22.41
C THR A 63 1.56 28.91 22.66
N ILE A 64 1.53 27.63 23.04
CA ILE A 64 0.35 27.00 23.61
C ILE A 64 0.61 26.83 25.11
N TRP A 65 -0.25 27.41 25.94
CA TRP A 65 -0.12 27.29 27.36
C TRP A 65 -0.43 25.86 27.84
N ALA A 66 0.20 25.39 28.89
CA ALA A 66 0.13 24.01 29.38
C ALA A 66 -1.30 23.49 29.62
N ASN A 67 -2.18 24.33 30.14
CA ASN A 67 -3.59 24.01 30.36
C ASN A 67 -4.33 23.72 29.04
N ILE A 68 -4.08 24.50 28.02
CA ILE A 68 -4.67 24.36 26.69
C ILE A 68 -3.99 23.19 25.94
N TYR A 69 -2.66 23.10 25.99
CA TYR A 69 -1.90 22.06 25.30
C TYR A 69 -2.27 20.66 25.73
N ARG A 70 -2.54 20.46 27.04
CA ARG A 70 -3.01 19.16 27.58
C ARG A 70 -4.33 18.70 27.00
N LEU A 71 -5.17 19.62 26.53
CA LEU A 71 -6.46 19.31 25.91
C LEU A 71 -6.32 19.19 24.38
N LEU A 72 -5.62 20.15 23.75
CA LEU A 72 -5.51 20.25 22.31
C LEU A 72 -4.67 19.13 21.69
N LYS A 73 -3.54 18.78 22.33
CA LYS A 73 -2.66 17.73 21.80
C LYS A 73 -3.36 16.39 21.67
N PRO A 74 -3.97 15.80 22.75
CA PRO A 74 -4.66 14.51 22.65
C PRO A 74 -5.85 14.54 21.69
N MET A 75 -6.60 15.67 21.67
CA MET A 75 -7.72 15.86 20.76
C MET A 75 -7.24 15.83 19.31
N PHE A 76 -6.26 16.66 18.96
CA PHE A 76 -5.68 16.68 17.62
C PHE A 76 -5.10 15.33 17.21
N GLU A 77 -4.32 14.68 18.07
CA GLU A 77 -3.71 13.36 17.80
C GLU A 77 -4.76 12.26 17.63
N CYS A 78 -5.86 12.32 18.39
CA CYS A 78 -6.97 11.36 18.27
C CYS A 78 -7.73 11.55 16.96
N GLU A 79 -7.98 12.81 16.57
CA GLU A 79 -8.76 13.15 15.39
C GLU A 79 -7.98 13.03 14.09
N THR A 80 -6.69 13.40 14.12
CA THR A 80 -5.82 13.31 12.94
C THR A 80 -5.13 11.96 12.83
N GLY A 81 -5.08 11.17 13.92
CA GLY A 81 -4.30 9.94 14.02
C GLY A 81 -2.77 10.19 13.99
N ARG A 82 -2.26 11.43 14.23
CA ARG A 82 -0.86 11.81 14.10
C ARG A 82 -0.33 12.59 15.27
N PRO A 83 0.96 12.41 15.63
CA PRO A 83 1.59 13.23 16.64
C PRO A 83 1.67 14.70 16.19
N PHE A 84 1.48 15.61 17.14
CA PHE A 84 1.60 17.06 16.93
C PHE A 84 3.09 17.45 16.79
N ALA A 85 3.59 17.57 15.57
CA ALA A 85 5.01 17.76 15.26
C ALA A 85 5.26 18.81 14.16
N SER A 86 6.52 19.16 13.94
CA SER A 86 6.94 20.08 12.87
C SER A 86 6.64 19.50 11.48
N GLY A 87 6.45 20.40 10.50
CA GLY A 87 6.11 20.07 9.12
C GLY A 87 4.60 20.00 8.81
N LEU A 88 3.72 20.13 9.81
CA LEU A 88 2.26 20.14 9.63
C LEU A 88 1.75 21.53 9.21
N LYS A 89 0.86 21.58 8.22
CA LYS A 89 0.04 22.77 8.00
C LYS A 89 -1.20 22.71 8.89
N VAL A 90 -1.38 23.77 9.64
CA VAL A 90 -2.40 23.87 10.67
C VAL A 90 -3.27 25.11 10.46
N LEU A 91 -4.51 25.03 10.86
CA LEU A 91 -5.37 26.17 11.06
C LEU A 91 -5.55 26.34 12.57
N VAL A 92 -4.91 27.36 13.15
CA VAL A 92 -4.88 27.62 14.59
C VAL A 92 -5.62 28.92 14.91
N LYS A 93 -6.35 28.93 15.99
CA LYS A 93 -6.92 30.16 16.52
C LYS A 93 -5.89 30.81 17.44
N VAL A 94 -5.51 32.04 17.12
CA VAL A 94 -4.43 32.72 17.80
C VAL A 94 -4.87 34.11 18.26
N SER A 95 -4.35 34.54 19.41
CA SER A 95 -4.33 35.94 19.83
C SER A 95 -2.92 36.52 19.68
N VAL A 96 -2.86 37.80 19.32
CA VAL A 96 -1.58 38.49 19.16
C VAL A 96 -1.12 38.99 20.53
N ALA A 97 0.11 38.67 20.90
CA ALA A 97 0.72 39.16 22.12
C ALA A 97 2.05 39.83 21.82
N PHE A 98 2.35 40.89 22.55
CA PHE A 98 3.63 41.57 22.51
C PHE A 98 4.20 41.71 23.92
N HIS A 99 5.44 41.28 24.07
CA HIS A 99 6.14 41.41 25.35
C HIS A 99 7.37 42.31 25.16
N GLU A 100 7.60 43.24 26.09
CA GLU A 100 8.64 44.28 25.97
C GLU A 100 10.06 43.67 25.81
N LEU A 101 10.30 42.45 26.38
CA LEU A 101 11.59 41.75 26.27
C LEU A 101 11.64 40.74 25.13
N TYR A 102 10.50 40.07 24.83
CA TYR A 102 10.48 38.95 23.89
C TYR A 102 9.91 39.30 22.52
N GLY A 103 9.31 40.51 22.41
CA GLY A 103 8.72 40.99 21.15
C GLY A 103 7.37 40.37 20.83
N TYR A 104 7.06 40.32 19.55
CA TYR A 104 5.83 39.76 18.99
C TYR A 104 5.76 38.25 19.11
N SER A 105 4.63 37.76 19.56
CA SER A 105 4.32 36.30 19.63
C SER A 105 2.81 36.06 19.49
N LEU A 106 2.46 34.83 19.12
CA LEU A 106 1.09 34.38 18.99
C LEU A 106 0.75 33.41 20.13
N THR A 107 -0.39 33.64 20.78
CA THR A 107 -0.89 32.66 21.75
C THR A 107 -2.00 31.86 21.10
N VAL A 108 -1.82 30.55 21.05
CA VAL A 108 -2.80 29.64 20.45
C VAL A 108 -3.84 29.26 21.48
N SER A 109 -5.11 29.46 21.13
CA SER A 109 -6.27 29.11 21.97
C SER A 109 -6.98 27.85 21.45
N ASP A 110 -6.92 27.55 20.13
CA ASP A 110 -7.62 26.43 19.54
C ASP A 110 -6.98 25.97 18.22
N ILE A 111 -7.27 24.75 17.75
CA ILE A 111 -6.76 24.17 16.48
C ILE A 111 -7.91 23.44 15.79
N ASP A 112 -8.03 23.61 14.48
CA ASP A 112 -8.96 22.84 13.65
C ASP A 112 -8.24 21.64 12.98
N PRO A 113 -8.52 20.40 13.40
CA PRO A 113 -7.94 19.21 12.80
C PRO A 113 -8.40 18.96 11.36
N THR A 114 -9.62 19.42 11.01
CA THR A 114 -10.20 19.13 9.68
C THR A 114 -9.45 19.82 8.56
N TYR A 115 -8.84 20.96 8.84
CA TYR A 115 -7.97 21.65 7.88
C TYR A 115 -6.74 20.80 7.54
N THR A 116 -6.10 20.20 8.53
CA THR A 116 -4.92 19.32 8.33
C THR A 116 -5.30 18.10 7.51
N LEU A 117 -6.43 17.46 7.81
CA LEU A 117 -6.95 16.31 7.06
C LEU A 117 -7.29 16.65 5.61
N GLY A 118 -7.87 17.84 5.36
CA GLY A 118 -8.19 18.31 4.00
C GLY A 118 -6.96 18.55 3.14
N ASP A 119 -5.90 19.10 3.71
CA ASP A 119 -4.64 19.30 2.99
C ASP A 119 -3.97 17.96 2.65
N MET A 120 -4.02 16.97 3.53
CA MET A 120 -3.50 15.62 3.27
C MET A 120 -4.28 14.91 2.15
N ALA A 121 -5.61 15.00 2.15
CA ALA A 121 -6.41 14.42 1.08
C ALA A 121 -6.14 15.09 -0.29
N ARG A 122 -5.89 16.40 -0.29
CA ARG A 122 -5.50 17.15 -1.49
C ARG A 122 -4.13 16.66 -2.01
N GLN A 123 -3.16 16.54 -1.15
CA GLN A 123 -1.81 16.08 -1.49
C GLN A 123 -1.79 14.66 -2.04
N ARG A 124 -2.55 13.75 -1.40
CA ARG A 124 -2.73 12.39 -1.88
C ARG A 124 -3.29 12.41 -3.32
N ARG A 125 -4.27 13.27 -3.59
CA ARG A 125 -4.85 13.43 -4.93
C ARG A 125 -3.83 13.97 -5.92
N GLU A 126 -3.05 14.98 -5.55
CA GLU A 126 -2.00 15.55 -6.40
C GLU A 126 -0.92 14.51 -6.75
N ILE A 127 -0.52 13.67 -5.80
CA ILE A 127 0.42 12.57 -6.07
C ILE A 127 -0.18 11.56 -7.04
N LEU A 128 -1.42 11.13 -6.82
CA LEU A 128 -2.09 10.17 -7.71
C LEU A 128 -2.29 10.74 -9.12
N GLU A 129 -2.66 12.02 -9.25
CA GLU A 129 -2.77 12.70 -10.54
C GLU A 129 -1.41 12.77 -11.24
N ARG A 130 -0.33 13.04 -10.50
CA ARG A 130 1.01 13.07 -11.04
C ARG A 130 1.45 11.69 -11.53
N LEU A 131 1.29 10.63 -10.71
CA LEU A 131 1.59 9.25 -11.10
C LEU A 131 0.74 8.78 -12.29
N SER A 132 -0.51 9.23 -12.37
CA SER A 132 -1.39 8.96 -13.51
C SER A 132 -0.93 9.68 -14.77
N LYS A 133 -0.50 10.95 -14.69
CA LYS A 133 0.07 11.70 -15.82
C LYS A 133 1.38 11.10 -16.32
N GLU A 134 2.19 10.57 -15.43
CA GLU A 134 3.43 9.85 -15.76
C GLU A 134 3.17 8.43 -16.29
N GLY A 135 1.93 7.95 -16.22
CA GLY A 135 1.50 6.64 -16.73
C GLY A 135 1.92 5.44 -15.88
N ILE A 136 2.57 5.67 -14.71
CA ILE A 136 3.14 4.63 -13.86
C ILE A 136 2.18 4.11 -12.77
N LEU A 137 1.03 4.77 -12.58
CA LEU A 137 0.08 4.47 -11.50
C LEU A 137 -0.34 3.00 -11.42
N ASN A 138 -0.39 2.32 -12.56
CA ASN A 138 -0.90 0.96 -12.69
C ASN A 138 0.18 -0.07 -13.07
N ASP A 139 1.46 0.29 -13.13
CA ASP A 139 2.51 -0.62 -13.59
C ASP A 139 2.65 -1.84 -12.69
N ASN A 140 2.66 -1.67 -11.36
CA ASN A 140 2.70 -2.79 -10.43
C ASN A 140 1.40 -3.60 -10.37
N LYS A 141 0.23 -2.95 -10.60
CA LYS A 141 -1.06 -3.65 -10.68
C LYS A 141 -1.14 -4.61 -11.85
N ASN A 142 -0.46 -4.30 -12.94
CA ASN A 142 -0.45 -5.10 -14.17
C ASN A 142 0.54 -6.26 -14.13
N LEU A 143 1.42 -6.34 -13.10
CA LEU A 143 2.31 -7.48 -12.92
C LEU A 143 1.51 -8.73 -12.56
N CYS A 144 1.97 -9.90 -12.96
CA CYS A 144 1.34 -11.16 -12.59
C CYS A 144 2.09 -11.85 -11.46
N LEU A 145 1.37 -12.29 -10.41
CA LEU A 145 1.94 -13.16 -9.39
C LEU A 145 2.32 -14.51 -10.01
N PRO A 146 3.53 -15.04 -9.77
CA PRO A 146 3.89 -16.39 -10.19
C PRO A 146 2.86 -17.42 -9.72
N LEU A 147 2.59 -18.45 -10.53
CA LEU A 147 1.71 -19.57 -10.10
C LEU A 147 2.17 -20.14 -8.76
N PHE A 148 3.47 -20.36 -8.59
CA PHE A 148 4.06 -20.81 -7.34
C PHE A 148 4.91 -19.69 -6.73
N ALA A 149 4.24 -18.65 -6.18
CA ALA A 149 4.90 -17.58 -5.46
C ALA A 149 5.36 -18.08 -4.08
N ASN A 150 6.49 -18.78 -4.04
CA ASN A 150 7.02 -19.36 -2.80
C ASN A 150 8.19 -18.57 -2.19
N LYS A 151 8.85 -17.70 -2.95
CA LYS A 151 9.95 -16.85 -2.48
C LYS A 151 9.43 -15.45 -2.19
N ILE A 152 9.24 -15.16 -0.92
CA ILE A 152 8.61 -13.91 -0.46
C ILE A 152 9.63 -13.04 0.26
N ALA A 153 9.90 -11.87 -0.29
CA ALA A 153 10.65 -10.83 0.41
C ALA A 153 9.68 -10.02 1.28
N VAL A 154 9.97 -9.90 2.57
CA VAL A 154 9.12 -9.15 3.50
C VAL A 154 9.84 -7.90 3.96
N ILE A 155 9.22 -6.75 3.76
CA ILE A 155 9.68 -5.47 4.28
C ILE A 155 8.87 -5.17 5.53
N SER A 156 9.54 -5.18 6.69
CA SER A 156 8.92 -4.92 7.98
C SER A 156 9.98 -4.52 9.01
N SER A 157 9.54 -4.09 10.19
CA SER A 157 10.45 -3.93 11.31
C SER A 157 10.74 -5.31 11.94
N SER A 158 11.98 -5.53 12.38
CA SER A 158 12.41 -6.80 12.97
C SER A 158 11.60 -7.21 14.21
N ASN A 159 11.07 -6.23 14.94
CA ASN A 159 10.31 -6.44 16.17
C ASN A 159 8.79 -6.35 15.97
N ALA A 160 8.31 -6.31 14.73
CA ALA A 160 6.90 -6.20 14.42
C ALA A 160 6.16 -7.50 14.73
N ALA A 161 5.16 -7.46 15.62
CA ALA A 161 4.29 -8.61 15.90
C ALA A 161 3.64 -9.15 14.63
N GLY A 162 3.19 -8.26 13.73
CA GLY A 162 2.58 -8.65 12.46
C GLY A 162 3.52 -9.43 11.53
N TYR A 163 4.83 -9.27 11.64
CA TYR A 163 5.79 -10.12 10.91
C TYR A 163 5.81 -11.54 11.48
N GLY A 164 5.78 -11.68 12.80
CA GLY A 164 5.67 -13.00 13.45
C GLY A 164 4.39 -13.72 13.03
N ASP A 165 3.24 -13.05 13.13
CA ASP A 165 1.94 -13.60 12.75
C ASP A 165 1.89 -14.01 11.27
N PHE A 166 2.49 -13.21 10.39
CA PHE A 166 2.61 -13.51 8.95
C PHE A 166 3.44 -14.77 8.71
N CYS A 167 4.61 -14.88 9.35
CA CYS A 167 5.48 -16.04 9.21
C CYS A 167 4.84 -17.30 9.80
N ASP A 168 4.24 -17.21 10.98
CA ASP A 168 3.57 -18.34 11.61
C ASP A 168 2.44 -18.89 10.74
N GLN A 169 1.63 -18.04 10.14
CA GLN A 169 0.55 -18.46 9.26
C GLN A 169 1.07 -19.10 7.97
N LEU A 170 2.17 -18.60 7.39
CA LEU A 170 2.78 -19.21 6.20
C LEU A 170 3.45 -20.55 6.51
N LEU A 171 4.12 -20.68 7.66
CA LEU A 171 4.84 -21.90 8.05
C LEU A 171 3.90 -23.00 8.52
N ASN A 172 2.84 -22.63 9.25
CA ASN A 172 1.87 -23.56 9.83
C ASN A 172 0.59 -23.66 8.99
N ASN A 173 0.69 -23.54 7.65
CA ASN A 173 -0.48 -23.63 6.78
C ASN A 173 -1.00 -25.08 6.69
N GLU A 174 -2.32 -25.24 6.65
CA GLU A 174 -3.03 -26.55 6.64
C GLU A 174 -2.74 -27.37 5.37
N TYR A 175 -2.22 -26.75 4.31
CA TYR A 175 -2.03 -27.39 2.99
C TYR A 175 -0.64 -27.93 2.78
N GLY A 176 0.28 -27.79 3.75
CA GLY A 176 1.66 -28.25 3.64
C GLY A 176 2.48 -27.51 2.56
N LEU A 177 2.06 -26.31 2.19
CA LEU A 177 2.76 -25.48 1.22
C LEU A 177 4.02 -24.88 1.87
N SER A 178 5.14 -24.92 1.17
CA SER A 178 6.41 -24.38 1.66
C SER A 178 6.69 -23.00 1.08
N PHE A 179 6.99 -22.04 1.94
CA PHE A 179 7.37 -20.67 1.57
C PHE A 179 8.78 -20.36 2.05
N HIS A 180 9.57 -19.73 1.21
CA HIS A 180 10.86 -19.18 1.56
C HIS A 180 10.70 -17.67 1.85
N VAL A 181 10.68 -17.31 3.12
CA VAL A 181 10.47 -15.93 3.59
C VAL A 181 11.80 -15.35 4.05
N ARG A 182 12.12 -14.13 3.59
CA ARG A 182 13.27 -13.36 4.08
C ARG A 182 12.84 -11.96 4.46
N LEU A 183 13.25 -11.54 5.65
CA LEU A 183 13.01 -10.19 6.16
C LEU A 183 14.08 -9.21 5.62
N PHE A 184 13.62 -8.14 5.04
CA PHE A 184 14.37 -6.92 4.76
C PHE A 184 13.92 -5.87 5.77
N SER A 185 14.76 -5.67 6.79
CA SER A 185 14.38 -4.80 7.90
C SER A 185 14.28 -3.35 7.48
N ALA A 186 13.14 -2.71 7.76
CA ALA A 186 12.89 -1.31 7.51
C ALA A 186 12.22 -0.62 8.70
N ILE A 187 12.43 0.69 8.80
CA ILE A 187 11.75 1.53 9.79
C ILE A 187 10.33 1.79 9.28
N MET A 188 9.33 1.41 10.09
CA MET A 188 7.92 1.48 9.70
C MET A 188 7.16 2.66 10.35
N GLN A 189 7.87 3.59 11.01
CA GLN A 189 7.26 4.73 11.71
C GLN A 189 8.18 5.95 11.65
N GLY A 190 7.58 7.15 11.56
CA GLY A 190 8.29 8.42 11.61
C GLY A 190 8.93 8.83 10.27
N ALA A 191 9.79 9.86 10.33
CA ALA A 191 10.38 10.51 9.16
C ALA A 191 11.32 9.62 8.32
N SER A 192 11.79 8.51 8.86
CA SER A 192 12.76 7.62 8.19
C SER A 192 12.11 6.45 7.43
N VAL A 193 10.78 6.41 7.33
CA VAL A 193 10.05 5.32 6.64
C VAL A 193 10.40 5.28 5.16
N GLU A 194 10.30 6.42 4.46
CA GLU A 194 10.58 6.51 3.02
C GLU A 194 12.00 6.01 2.67
N PRO A 195 13.09 6.61 3.22
CA PRO A 195 14.42 6.16 2.85
C PRO A 195 14.69 4.70 3.23
N SER A 196 14.17 4.26 4.38
CA SER A 196 14.38 2.88 4.85
C SER A 196 13.68 1.83 3.97
N ILE A 197 12.50 2.13 3.44
CA ILE A 197 11.81 1.22 2.53
C ILE A 197 12.45 1.25 1.14
N LEU A 198 12.91 2.41 0.66
CA LEU A 198 13.65 2.52 -0.59
C LEU A 198 14.94 1.69 -0.54
N ASP A 199 15.71 1.79 0.55
CA ASP A 199 16.92 0.98 0.77
C ASP A 199 16.58 -0.53 0.79
N ALA A 200 15.46 -0.92 1.40
CA ALA A 200 15.01 -2.31 1.43
C ALA A 200 14.59 -2.80 0.03
N LEU A 201 13.92 -1.98 -0.77
CA LEU A 201 13.55 -2.30 -2.15
C LEU A 201 14.80 -2.45 -3.02
N ASP A 202 15.79 -1.56 -2.87
CA ASP A 202 17.07 -1.66 -3.56
C ASP A 202 17.86 -2.92 -3.15
N ALA A 203 17.84 -3.27 -1.86
CA ALA A 203 18.43 -4.51 -1.37
C ALA A 203 17.77 -5.77 -1.97
N ILE A 204 16.45 -5.75 -2.16
CA ILE A 204 15.70 -6.84 -2.81
C ILE A 204 16.09 -6.98 -4.29
N LEU A 205 16.24 -5.86 -5.01
CA LEU A 205 16.65 -5.86 -6.42
C LEU A 205 18.07 -6.37 -6.63
N ASN A 206 18.97 -6.06 -5.69
CA ASN A 206 20.38 -6.45 -5.73
C ASN A 206 20.65 -7.84 -5.13
N ASP A 207 19.61 -8.51 -4.60
CA ASP A 207 19.76 -9.85 -4.03
C ASP A 207 20.03 -10.89 -5.11
N THR A 208 20.82 -11.90 -4.78
CA THR A 208 21.10 -13.07 -5.64
C THR A 208 19.86 -13.96 -5.82
N VAL A 209 18.93 -13.90 -4.90
CA VAL A 209 17.66 -14.64 -4.93
C VAL A 209 16.65 -13.87 -5.79
N LYS A 210 16.06 -14.54 -6.78
CA LYS A 210 14.92 -13.98 -7.50
C LYS A 210 13.67 -14.18 -6.65
N TRP A 211 13.09 -13.09 -6.20
CA TRP A 211 11.88 -13.04 -5.38
C TRP A 211 10.63 -13.09 -6.27
N ASP A 212 9.59 -13.79 -5.79
CA ASP A 212 8.33 -13.96 -6.51
C ASP A 212 7.32 -12.85 -6.14
N ALA A 213 7.37 -12.37 -4.91
CA ALA A 213 6.57 -11.26 -4.41
C ALA A 213 7.29 -10.51 -3.29
N VAL A 214 6.97 -9.24 -3.14
CA VAL A 214 7.37 -8.42 -1.98
C VAL A 214 6.13 -8.17 -1.13
N VAL A 215 6.24 -8.31 0.18
CA VAL A 215 5.16 -8.05 1.13
C VAL A 215 5.60 -6.94 2.06
N ILE A 216 4.91 -5.80 2.03
CA ILE A 216 5.16 -4.70 2.95
C ILE A 216 4.13 -4.78 4.07
N ILE A 217 4.58 -5.16 5.25
CA ILE A 217 3.71 -5.31 6.41
C ILE A 217 4.20 -4.49 7.58
N ARG A 218 3.25 -4.01 8.35
CA ARG A 218 3.50 -3.26 9.56
C ARG A 218 3.00 -4.02 10.78
N GLY A 219 3.74 -3.93 11.88
CA GLY A 219 3.29 -4.46 13.17
C GLY A 219 2.17 -3.61 13.77
N GLY A 220 1.25 -4.23 14.49
CA GLY A 220 0.22 -3.54 15.26
C GLY A 220 0.86 -2.65 16.32
N GLY A 221 0.45 -1.39 16.38
CA GLY A 221 0.78 -0.40 17.41
C GLY A 221 -0.32 0.64 17.44
N ALA A 222 -0.49 1.34 18.59
CA ALA A 222 -1.48 2.41 18.74
C ALA A 222 -1.40 3.42 17.58
N THR A 223 -2.54 4.00 17.22
CA THR A 223 -2.79 5.02 16.17
C THR A 223 -1.53 5.67 15.65
N SER A 224 -0.94 5.09 14.66
CA SER A 224 0.43 5.38 14.27
C SER A 224 0.44 6.12 12.97
N ASP A 225 1.30 7.07 12.92
CA ASP A 225 1.62 7.90 11.79
C ASP A 225 1.89 7.05 10.53
N LEU A 226 0.94 7.07 9.58
CA LEU A 226 1.04 6.44 8.26
C LEU A 226 1.64 7.39 7.21
N SER A 227 2.05 8.60 7.63
CA SER A 227 2.51 9.66 6.76
C SER A 227 3.78 9.33 5.96
N GLY A 228 4.66 8.50 6.54
CA GLY A 228 5.87 8.05 5.86
C GLY A 228 5.62 7.22 4.60
N PHE A 229 4.39 6.68 4.46
CA PHE A 229 3.98 5.88 3.32
C PHE A 229 3.25 6.68 2.22
N ASP A 230 2.96 7.98 2.42
CA ASP A 230 2.25 8.85 1.48
C ASP A 230 3.19 9.83 0.74
N THR A 231 4.39 9.40 0.36
CA THR A 231 5.32 10.23 -0.42
C THR A 231 5.33 9.85 -1.89
N TYR A 232 5.60 10.83 -2.77
CA TYR A 232 5.68 10.56 -4.21
C TYR A 232 6.87 9.66 -4.57
N LEU A 233 8.03 9.80 -3.91
CA LEU A 233 9.23 9.03 -4.25
C LEU A 233 9.01 7.55 -3.96
N LEU A 234 8.48 7.22 -2.79
CA LEU A 234 8.21 5.84 -2.41
C LEU A 234 7.09 5.25 -3.28
N ALA A 235 6.05 6.03 -3.56
CA ALA A 235 4.98 5.64 -4.45
C ALA A 235 5.47 5.33 -5.87
N ALA A 236 6.30 6.19 -6.44
CA ALA A 236 6.87 5.99 -7.77
C ALA A 236 7.83 4.79 -7.81
N ALA A 237 8.66 4.60 -6.77
CA ALA A 237 9.54 3.45 -6.65
C ALA A 237 8.74 2.14 -6.60
N CYS A 238 7.68 2.09 -5.79
CA CYS A 238 6.83 0.92 -5.70
C CYS A 238 5.98 0.70 -6.95
N ALA A 239 5.50 1.78 -7.62
CA ALA A 239 4.79 1.70 -8.89
C ALA A 239 5.63 1.06 -10.00
N GLN A 240 6.92 1.36 -10.06
CA GLN A 240 7.85 0.87 -11.09
C GLN A 240 8.61 -0.39 -10.66
N PHE A 241 8.34 -0.93 -9.45
CA PHE A 241 9.05 -2.10 -8.96
C PHE A 241 8.75 -3.32 -9.82
N PRO A 242 9.80 -4.09 -10.27
CA PRO A 242 9.62 -5.19 -11.21
C PRO A 242 9.03 -6.46 -10.58
N ILE A 243 8.85 -6.49 -9.26
CA ILE A 243 8.27 -7.61 -8.52
C ILE A 243 6.93 -7.16 -7.92
N PRO A 244 5.89 -8.02 -7.93
CA PRO A 244 4.59 -7.72 -7.32
C PRO A 244 4.70 -7.38 -5.85
N ILE A 245 4.14 -6.23 -5.43
CA ILE A 245 4.10 -5.79 -4.03
C ILE A 245 2.71 -6.00 -3.43
N ILE A 246 2.64 -6.71 -2.31
CA ILE A 246 1.44 -6.86 -1.49
C ILE A 246 1.62 -5.98 -0.26
N THR A 247 0.63 -5.14 0.07
CA THR A 247 0.68 -4.31 1.28
C THR A 247 -0.30 -4.79 2.31
N GLY A 248 0.17 -4.84 3.57
CA GLY A 248 -0.65 -5.10 4.75
C GLY A 248 -0.33 -4.07 5.84
N ILE A 249 -0.51 -2.76 5.53
CA ILE A 249 -0.04 -1.65 6.36
C ILE A 249 -1.18 -1.02 7.17
N GLY A 250 -2.37 -0.87 6.59
CA GLY A 250 -3.46 -0.06 7.13
C GLY A 250 -4.69 -0.84 7.59
N HIS A 251 -5.52 -0.16 8.41
CA HIS A 251 -6.87 -0.58 8.76
C HIS A 251 -7.89 -0.05 7.73
N GLU A 252 -9.17 -0.50 7.84
CA GLU A 252 -10.25 -0.23 6.87
C GLU A 252 -10.50 1.24 6.49
N ARG A 253 -10.04 2.19 7.31
CA ARG A 253 -10.31 3.62 7.14
C ARG A 253 -9.15 4.45 6.61
N ASP A 254 -7.92 3.88 6.57
CA ASP A 254 -6.69 4.64 6.29
C ASP A 254 -5.95 4.05 5.09
N ASP A 255 -6.47 4.33 3.88
CA ASP A 255 -5.78 3.98 2.65
C ASP A 255 -4.55 4.85 2.46
N THR A 256 -3.40 4.23 2.30
CA THR A 256 -2.16 4.93 1.99
C THR A 256 -1.95 5.05 0.47
N VAL A 257 -1.12 5.99 0.01
CA VAL A 257 -0.80 6.10 -1.43
C VAL A 257 -0.12 4.83 -1.93
N ILE A 258 0.70 4.17 -1.10
CA ILE A 258 1.29 2.85 -1.42
C ILE A 258 0.21 1.79 -1.65
N ASP A 259 -0.83 1.76 -0.83
CA ASP A 259 -1.93 0.81 -0.99
C ASP A 259 -2.64 0.96 -2.34
N LEU A 260 -2.69 2.18 -2.88
CA LEU A 260 -3.30 2.47 -4.18
C LEU A 260 -2.39 2.19 -5.38
N VAL A 261 -1.08 2.04 -5.20
CA VAL A 261 -0.10 1.75 -6.28
C VAL A 261 0.27 0.26 -6.33
N SER A 262 0.18 -0.46 -5.22
CA SER A 262 0.59 -1.87 -5.11
C SER A 262 -0.30 -2.81 -5.91
N HIS A 263 0.24 -4.00 -6.21
CA HIS A 263 -0.50 -5.08 -6.87
C HIS A 263 -1.73 -5.49 -6.07
N LEU A 264 -1.57 -5.70 -4.78
CA LEU A 264 -2.66 -6.09 -3.88
C LEU A 264 -2.52 -5.39 -2.54
N ARG A 265 -3.59 -4.77 -2.11
CA ARG A 265 -3.77 -4.29 -0.74
C ARG A 265 -4.52 -5.31 0.08
N VAL A 266 -4.05 -5.59 1.28
CA VAL A 266 -4.75 -6.38 2.29
C VAL A 266 -4.80 -5.63 3.62
N LYS A 267 -5.78 -5.98 4.46
CA LYS A 267 -6.04 -5.25 5.71
C LYS A 267 -5.03 -5.56 6.82
N THR A 268 -4.46 -6.76 6.82
CA THR A 268 -3.59 -7.25 7.91
C THR A 268 -2.45 -8.10 7.35
N PRO A 269 -1.35 -8.24 8.09
CA PRO A 269 -0.28 -9.17 7.76
C PRO A 269 -0.78 -10.62 7.57
N THR A 270 -1.70 -11.04 8.41
CA THR A 270 -2.32 -12.37 8.31
C THR A 270 -3.16 -12.53 7.04
N ALA A 271 -3.86 -11.47 6.60
CA ALA A 271 -4.59 -11.48 5.34
C ALA A 271 -3.63 -11.60 4.12
N ALA A 272 -2.41 -11.05 4.20
CA ALA A 272 -1.39 -11.23 3.18
C ALA A 272 -0.92 -12.68 3.10
N ALA A 273 -0.67 -13.30 4.25
CA ALA A 273 -0.32 -14.72 4.32
C ALA A 273 -1.45 -15.61 3.76
N ALA A 274 -2.69 -15.37 4.19
CA ALA A 274 -3.86 -16.09 3.71
C ALA A 274 -4.05 -15.96 2.18
N PHE A 275 -3.84 -14.78 1.63
CA PHE A 275 -3.90 -14.56 0.18
C PHE A 275 -2.86 -15.41 -0.57
N LEU A 276 -1.60 -15.43 -0.11
CA LEU A 276 -0.53 -16.22 -0.74
C LEU A 276 -0.79 -17.73 -0.65
N ILE A 277 -1.30 -18.20 0.49
CA ILE A 277 -1.68 -19.60 0.70
C ILE A 277 -2.83 -19.98 -0.23
N ASN A 278 -3.90 -19.19 -0.26
CA ASN A 278 -5.07 -19.44 -1.10
C ASN A 278 -4.70 -19.44 -2.59
N HIS A 279 -3.85 -18.49 -3.01
CA HIS A 279 -3.38 -18.44 -4.39
C HIS A 279 -2.67 -19.74 -4.82
N GLN A 280 -1.77 -20.26 -3.99
CA GLN A 280 -1.08 -21.53 -4.29
C GLN A 280 -2.03 -22.73 -4.21
N GLN A 281 -2.94 -22.74 -3.24
CA GLN A 281 -3.94 -23.79 -3.08
C GLN A 281 -4.87 -23.89 -4.30
N GLU A 282 -5.40 -22.76 -4.77
CA GLU A 282 -6.26 -22.76 -5.96
C GLU A 282 -5.56 -23.37 -7.19
N ILE A 283 -4.28 -23.09 -7.34
CA ILE A 283 -3.48 -23.63 -8.44
C ILE A 283 -3.22 -25.11 -8.26
N ALA A 284 -2.87 -25.56 -7.05
CA ALA A 284 -2.68 -26.98 -6.74
C ALA A 284 -3.97 -27.78 -7.02
N VAL A 285 -5.12 -27.29 -6.55
CA VAL A 285 -6.43 -27.91 -6.82
C VAL A 285 -6.73 -27.94 -8.32
N ARG A 286 -6.41 -26.88 -9.06
CA ARG A 286 -6.64 -26.82 -10.50
C ARG A 286 -5.74 -27.78 -11.27
N LEU A 287 -4.47 -27.96 -10.84
CA LEU A 287 -3.56 -28.97 -11.39
C LEU A 287 -4.05 -30.38 -11.13
N ASP A 288 -4.52 -30.68 -9.93
CA ASP A 288 -5.09 -31.97 -9.57
C ASP A 288 -6.36 -32.27 -10.40
N GLN A 289 -7.23 -31.27 -10.58
CA GLN A 289 -8.41 -31.39 -11.43
C GLN A 289 -8.02 -31.72 -12.88
N ILE A 290 -7.07 -30.99 -13.45
CA ILE A 290 -6.58 -31.23 -14.82
C ILE A 290 -5.97 -32.63 -14.92
N GLY A 291 -5.16 -33.04 -13.94
CA GLY A 291 -4.59 -34.38 -13.87
C GLY A 291 -5.64 -35.49 -13.83
N ASN A 292 -6.67 -35.31 -13.00
CA ASN A 292 -7.77 -36.25 -12.88
C ASN A 292 -8.64 -36.31 -14.15
N ASP A 293 -8.88 -35.16 -14.80
CA ASP A 293 -9.62 -35.10 -16.05
C ASP A 293 -8.85 -35.76 -17.20
N LEU A 294 -7.54 -35.54 -17.24
CA LEU A 294 -6.65 -36.22 -18.20
C LEU A 294 -6.67 -37.75 -18.00
N ALA A 295 -6.51 -38.20 -16.76
CA ALA A 295 -6.55 -39.63 -16.42
C ALA A 295 -7.91 -40.25 -16.78
N ARG A 296 -9.02 -39.58 -16.44
CA ARG A 296 -10.38 -40.00 -16.78
C ARG A 296 -10.59 -40.10 -18.30
N ASN A 297 -10.17 -39.07 -19.03
CA ASN A 297 -10.32 -39.06 -20.48
C ASN A 297 -9.48 -40.12 -21.17
N CYS A 298 -8.26 -40.35 -20.69
CA CYS A 298 -7.39 -41.42 -21.16
C CYS A 298 -8.04 -42.81 -20.92
N THR A 299 -8.51 -43.07 -19.69
CA THR A 299 -9.16 -44.34 -19.32
C THR A 299 -10.42 -44.56 -20.15
N LYS A 300 -11.27 -43.55 -20.30
CA LYS A 300 -12.51 -43.63 -21.12
C LYS A 300 -12.20 -43.92 -22.59
N CYS A 301 -11.15 -43.31 -23.13
CA CYS A 301 -10.73 -43.52 -24.51
C CYS A 301 -10.20 -44.99 -24.71
N LEU A 302 -9.42 -45.48 -23.75
CA LEU A 302 -8.92 -46.88 -23.76
C LEU A 302 -10.05 -47.89 -23.64
N GLU A 303 -11.03 -47.67 -22.76
CA GLU A 303 -12.21 -48.53 -22.61
C GLU A 303 -13.08 -48.54 -23.88
N GLN A 304 -13.32 -47.38 -24.50
CA GLN A 304 -14.08 -47.30 -25.75
C GLN A 304 -13.41 -48.08 -26.89
N GLU A 305 -12.08 -47.96 -27.03
CA GLU A 305 -11.36 -48.71 -28.04
C GLU A 305 -11.25 -50.21 -27.73
N LYS A 306 -11.17 -50.59 -26.44
CA LYS A 306 -11.26 -51.99 -26.02
C LYS A 306 -12.60 -52.63 -26.35
N VAL A 307 -13.72 -51.97 -26.04
CA VAL A 307 -15.06 -52.44 -26.39
C VAL A 307 -15.24 -52.50 -27.93
N ARG A 308 -14.65 -51.57 -28.67
CA ARG A 308 -14.64 -51.60 -30.14
C ARG A 308 -13.88 -52.76 -30.70
N LEU A 309 -12.71 -53.08 -30.09
CA LEU A 309 -11.91 -54.28 -30.42
C LEU A 309 -12.67 -55.58 -30.13
N GLU A 310 -13.34 -55.69 -28.99
CA GLU A 310 -14.14 -56.88 -28.63
C GLU A 310 -15.30 -57.08 -29.61
N ARG A 311 -16.04 -55.98 -29.99
CA ARG A 311 -17.08 -56.05 -31.02
C ARG A 311 -16.57 -56.51 -32.38
N LEU A 312 -15.40 -55.98 -32.79
CA LEU A 312 -14.77 -56.37 -34.05
C LEU A 312 -14.28 -57.86 -34.03
N ALA A 313 -13.80 -58.32 -32.91
CA ALA A 313 -13.39 -59.69 -32.71
C ALA A 313 -14.59 -60.66 -32.81
N VAL A 314 -15.73 -60.32 -32.19
CA VAL A 314 -16.96 -61.11 -32.29
C VAL A 314 -17.54 -61.10 -33.71
N GLN A 315 -17.56 -59.94 -34.39
CA GLN A 315 -18.02 -59.87 -35.77
C GLN A 315 -17.14 -60.64 -36.74
N SER A 316 -15.79 -60.58 -36.58
CA SER A 316 -14.88 -61.35 -37.41
C SER A 316 -15.05 -62.86 -37.28
N SER A 317 -15.36 -63.35 -36.06
CA SER A 317 -15.60 -64.78 -35.82
C SER A 317 -16.87 -65.34 -36.53
N VAL A 318 -17.86 -64.51 -36.75
CA VAL A 318 -19.08 -64.90 -37.47
C VAL A 318 -18.86 -64.97 -38.97
N VAL A 319 -18.09 -64.03 -39.53
CA VAL A 319 -17.76 -63.97 -40.97
C VAL A 319 -16.84 -65.10 -41.40
N VAL A 320 -15.90 -65.48 -40.52
CA VAL A 320 -14.92 -66.59 -40.80
C VAL A 320 -15.59 -67.94 -41.01
N LYS A 321 -16.73 -68.21 -40.40
CA LYS A 321 -17.48 -69.46 -40.61
C LYS A 321 -18.10 -69.58 -42.00
N GLN A 322 -18.33 -68.49 -42.74
CA GLN A 322 -19.01 -68.55 -44.04
C GLN A 322 -18.08 -68.52 -45.26
N VAL A 323 -16.93 -67.95 -45.21
CA VAL A 323 -16.05 -67.88 -46.39
C VAL A 323 -14.57 -67.94 -45.94
N ARG A 324 -14.07 -69.21 -45.77
CA ARG A 324 -12.79 -69.48 -45.12
C ARG A 324 -11.57 -68.82 -45.79
N SER A 325 -11.46 -68.84 -47.09
CA SER A 325 -10.26 -68.31 -47.78
C SER A 325 -10.32 -66.80 -48.07
N GLN A 326 -11.47 -66.26 -48.30
CA GLN A 326 -11.65 -64.81 -48.46
C GLN A 326 -11.68 -64.05 -47.13
N ALA A 327 -12.14 -64.75 -46.06
CA ALA A 327 -12.22 -64.15 -44.73
C ALA A 327 -10.80 -63.97 -44.10
N GLU A 328 -9.91 -64.94 -44.29
CA GLU A 328 -8.53 -64.79 -43.76
C GLU A 328 -7.80 -63.63 -44.37
N HIS A 329 -7.92 -63.45 -45.70
CA HIS A 329 -7.29 -62.27 -46.35
C HIS A 329 -7.99 -60.94 -46.00
N ARG A 330 -9.31 -60.99 -45.78
CA ARG A 330 -10.07 -59.81 -45.35
C ARG A 330 -9.82 -59.47 -43.88
N MET A 331 -9.57 -60.49 -43.06
CA MET A 331 -9.20 -60.37 -41.68
C MET A 331 -7.77 -59.80 -41.51
N ASP A 332 -6.82 -60.27 -42.30
CA ASP A 332 -5.46 -59.70 -42.32
C ASP A 332 -5.45 -58.23 -42.74
N LEU A 333 -6.29 -57.86 -43.72
CA LEU A 333 -6.47 -56.47 -44.12
C LEU A 333 -7.12 -55.61 -43.04
N LEU A 334 -8.09 -56.15 -42.30
CA LEU A 334 -8.75 -55.47 -41.19
C LEU A 334 -7.83 -55.27 -39.99
N LEU A 335 -7.03 -56.30 -39.68
CA LEU A 335 -6.01 -56.24 -38.63
C LEU A 335 -4.93 -55.18 -38.94
N GLN A 336 -4.42 -55.15 -40.19
CA GLN A 336 -3.43 -54.15 -40.60
C GLN A 336 -4.02 -52.73 -40.52
N ARG A 337 -5.30 -52.55 -40.93
CA ARG A 337 -5.99 -51.28 -40.81
C ARG A 337 -6.20 -50.86 -39.35
N LEU A 338 -6.48 -51.82 -38.48
CA LEU A 338 -6.66 -51.58 -37.04
C LEU A 338 -5.32 -51.20 -36.40
N GLU A 339 -4.25 -51.91 -36.70
CA GLU A 339 -2.91 -51.56 -36.22
C GLU A 339 -2.46 -50.18 -36.70
N HIS A 340 -2.72 -49.91 -37.99
CA HIS A 340 -2.41 -48.57 -38.52
C HIS A 340 -3.27 -47.49 -37.89
N SER A 341 -4.58 -47.74 -37.67
CA SER A 341 -5.50 -46.82 -37.01
C SER A 341 -5.17 -46.58 -35.54
N ILE A 342 -4.77 -47.67 -34.83
CA ILE A 342 -4.33 -47.59 -33.42
C ILE A 342 -3.01 -46.81 -33.32
N ASN A 343 -2.07 -47.11 -34.20
CA ASN A 343 -0.79 -46.39 -34.23
C ASN A 343 -0.97 -44.92 -34.57
N GLN A 344 -1.80 -44.60 -35.57
CA GLN A 344 -2.14 -43.20 -35.86
C GLN A 344 -2.89 -42.52 -34.69
N PHE A 345 -3.81 -43.24 -34.04
CA PHE A 345 -4.57 -42.70 -32.91
C PHE A 345 -3.66 -42.47 -31.70
N LEU A 346 -2.75 -43.42 -31.41
CA LEU A 346 -1.75 -43.26 -30.36
C LEU A 346 -0.81 -42.09 -30.66
N VAL A 347 -0.31 -42.00 -31.88
CA VAL A 347 0.56 -40.90 -32.33
C VAL A 347 -0.19 -39.55 -32.22
N ASN A 348 -1.44 -39.49 -32.71
CA ASN A 348 -2.25 -38.26 -32.63
C ASN A 348 -2.62 -37.94 -31.18
N SER A 349 -2.89 -38.92 -30.34
CA SER A 349 -3.21 -38.73 -28.93
C SER A 349 -1.97 -38.31 -28.13
N THR A 350 -0.83 -38.93 -28.41
CA THR A 350 0.46 -38.52 -27.84
C THR A 350 0.81 -37.09 -28.26
N HIS A 351 0.63 -36.78 -29.54
CA HIS A 351 0.89 -35.44 -30.05
C HIS A 351 -0.07 -34.38 -29.46
N LYS A 352 -1.37 -34.73 -29.24
CA LYS A 352 -2.31 -33.85 -28.53
C LYS A 352 -1.92 -33.68 -27.05
N ILE A 353 -1.42 -34.71 -26.40
CA ILE A 353 -0.94 -34.64 -25.01
C ILE A 353 0.32 -33.78 -24.94
N GLU A 354 1.28 -34.00 -25.88
CA GLU A 354 2.48 -33.16 -25.98
C GLU A 354 2.14 -31.69 -26.26
N GLN A 355 1.29 -31.42 -27.25
CA GLN A 355 0.81 -30.03 -27.53
C GLN A 355 0.08 -29.39 -26.35
N THR A 356 -0.71 -30.21 -25.61
CA THR A 356 -1.39 -29.70 -24.44
C THR A 356 -0.40 -29.40 -23.31
N GLY A 357 0.62 -30.27 -23.16
CA GLY A 357 1.74 -30.06 -22.23
C GLY A 357 2.58 -28.82 -22.60
N GLU A 358 2.92 -28.66 -23.86
CA GLU A 358 3.64 -27.48 -24.36
C GLU A 358 2.81 -26.18 -24.18
N ARG A 359 1.49 -26.23 -24.48
CA ARG A 359 0.56 -25.11 -24.21
C ARG A 359 0.47 -24.78 -22.72
N LEU A 360 0.43 -25.79 -21.86
CA LEU A 360 0.46 -25.61 -20.42
C LEU A 360 1.79 -24.95 -20.01
N ASN A 361 2.92 -25.45 -20.53
CA ASN A 361 4.25 -24.90 -20.23
C ASN A 361 4.44 -23.46 -20.79
N MET A 362 3.75 -23.08 -21.88
CA MET A 362 3.76 -21.69 -22.36
C MET A 362 2.77 -20.78 -21.63
N ILE A 363 1.56 -21.28 -21.36
CA ILE A 363 0.49 -20.47 -20.73
C ILE A 363 0.78 -20.25 -19.24
N LEU A 364 1.35 -21.26 -18.58
CA LEU A 364 1.69 -21.20 -17.16
C LEU A 364 2.68 -20.07 -16.83
N PRO A 365 3.87 -19.97 -17.48
CA PRO A 365 4.81 -18.89 -17.21
C PRO A 365 4.23 -17.50 -17.56
N ALA A 366 3.48 -17.43 -18.67
CA ALA A 366 2.87 -16.15 -19.09
C ALA A 366 1.74 -15.66 -18.15
N ARG A 367 0.97 -16.58 -17.55
CA ARG A 367 -0.01 -16.24 -16.50
C ARG A 367 0.68 -15.87 -15.19
N ILE A 368 1.74 -16.59 -14.87
CA ILE A 368 2.59 -16.30 -13.71
C ILE A 368 3.16 -14.88 -13.81
N GLU A 369 3.74 -14.54 -14.95
CA GLU A 369 4.36 -13.24 -15.17
C GLU A 369 3.33 -12.09 -15.14
N ARG A 370 2.14 -12.29 -15.75
CA ARG A 370 1.04 -11.30 -15.66
C ARG A 370 0.50 -11.12 -14.24
N ALA A 371 0.42 -12.21 -13.44
CA ALA A 371 0.00 -12.11 -12.04
C ALA A 371 1.05 -11.37 -11.19
N ARG A 372 2.36 -11.61 -11.45
CA ARG A 372 3.51 -10.95 -10.83
C ARG A 372 3.50 -9.43 -11.10
N GLN A 373 3.28 -9.06 -12.36
CA GLN A 373 3.18 -7.66 -12.77
C GLN A 373 1.98 -6.92 -12.13
N ARG A 374 0.87 -7.60 -11.92
CA ARG A 374 -0.32 -7.04 -11.25
C ARG A 374 -0.11 -6.81 -9.74
N LEU A 375 0.67 -7.68 -9.09
CA LEU A 375 1.07 -7.55 -7.68
C LEU A 375 1.99 -6.35 -7.46
N LEU A 376 3.04 -6.20 -8.28
CA LEU A 376 4.00 -5.09 -8.21
C LEU A 376 3.33 -3.71 -8.38
N LEU A 377 2.25 -3.65 -9.13
CA LEU A 377 1.51 -2.42 -9.40
C LEU A 377 0.58 -2.03 -8.24
N LEU A 378 -0.02 -3.03 -7.57
CA LEU A 378 -0.83 -2.81 -6.36
C LEU A 378 0.03 -2.39 -5.16
N GLU A 379 1.23 -2.95 -5.02
CA GLU A 379 2.23 -2.57 -4.01
C GLU A 379 2.63 -1.09 -4.12
N LYS A 380 2.96 -0.64 -5.33
CA LYS A 380 3.29 0.77 -5.61
C LYS A 380 2.12 1.74 -5.38
N THR A 381 0.89 1.26 -5.58
CA THR A 381 -0.30 2.09 -5.31
C THR A 381 -0.56 2.23 -3.80
N CYS A 382 -0.24 1.19 -3.04
CA CYS A 382 -0.32 1.23 -1.58
C CYS A 382 0.75 2.15 -0.95
N GLU A 383 1.99 2.08 -1.44
CA GLU A 383 3.07 2.98 -0.99
C GLU A 383 2.81 4.44 -1.37
N ALA A 384 2.21 4.70 -2.55
CA ALA A 384 1.86 6.05 -2.97
C ALA A 384 0.69 6.65 -2.17
N ALA A 385 -0.16 5.79 -1.57
CA ALA A 385 -1.30 6.18 -0.77
C ALA A 385 -0.99 6.39 0.73
N ASP A 386 0.28 6.18 1.13
CA ASP A 386 0.66 6.34 2.53
C ASP A 386 0.65 7.81 2.96
N PRO A 387 -0.24 8.19 3.86
CA PRO A 387 -0.31 9.54 4.40
C PRO A 387 1.01 10.01 5.02
N ALA A 388 1.82 9.08 5.55
CA ALA A 388 3.09 9.40 6.17
C ALA A 388 4.13 9.93 5.18
N ILE A 389 4.05 9.52 3.92
CA ILE A 389 4.93 10.00 2.86
C ILE A 389 4.53 11.41 2.38
N LEU A 390 3.23 11.69 2.35
CA LEU A 390 2.73 13.02 1.97
C LEU A 390 3.12 14.09 3.00
N LEU A 391 3.04 13.78 4.27
CA LEU A 391 3.39 14.74 5.33
C LEU A 391 4.89 15.08 5.35
N LYS A 392 5.77 14.13 5.05
CA LYS A 392 7.21 14.40 4.92
C LYS A 392 7.57 15.32 3.74
N ARG A 393 6.70 15.43 2.74
CA ARG A 393 6.87 16.35 1.60
C ARG A 393 6.38 17.77 1.87
N GLY A 394 5.98 18.07 3.09
CA GLY A 394 5.53 19.39 3.50
C GLY A 394 4.03 19.62 3.31
N TYR A 395 3.28 18.59 3.02
CA TYR A 395 1.82 18.66 3.06
C TYR A 395 1.33 18.46 4.50
N SER A 396 0.14 18.90 4.77
CA SER A 396 -0.48 18.79 6.09
C SER A 396 -1.91 18.26 5.96
N MET A 397 -2.36 17.55 6.96
CA MET A 397 -3.75 17.16 7.08
C MET A 397 -4.42 17.99 8.15
N THR A 398 -5.53 18.63 7.82
CA THR A 398 -6.27 19.46 8.77
C THR A 398 -7.56 18.78 9.20
N PHE A 399 -7.76 18.73 10.48
CA PHE A 399 -8.92 18.14 11.13
C PHE A 399 -9.70 19.24 11.87
N CYS A 400 -11.02 19.15 11.86
CA CYS A 400 -11.92 19.93 12.69
C CYS A 400 -12.84 18.96 13.44
N ASN A 401 -12.89 19.04 14.74
CA ASN A 401 -13.72 18.16 15.59
C ASN A 401 -13.53 16.65 15.32
N GLY A 402 -12.33 16.20 14.91
CA GLY A 402 -11.99 14.82 14.67
C GLY A 402 -12.19 14.31 13.25
N GLU A 403 -12.78 15.08 12.39
CA GLU A 403 -12.97 14.74 10.99
C GLU A 403 -12.02 15.51 10.08
N LEU A 404 -11.57 14.86 9.00
CA LEU A 404 -10.70 15.44 7.99
C LEU A 404 -11.44 16.54 7.23
N LEU A 405 -10.94 17.77 7.29
CA LEU A 405 -11.51 18.91 6.59
C LEU A 405 -11.29 18.77 5.07
N LYS A 406 -12.39 18.65 4.33
CA LYS A 406 -12.36 18.53 2.86
C LYS A 406 -12.73 19.81 2.14
N ASN A 407 -13.55 20.65 2.74
CA ASN A 407 -14.04 21.90 2.15
C ASN A 407 -14.00 23.03 3.17
N VAL A 408 -13.79 24.25 2.69
CA VAL A 408 -13.80 25.47 3.51
C VAL A 408 -15.19 25.76 4.08
N THR A 409 -16.24 25.23 3.48
CA THR A 409 -17.65 25.41 3.92
C THR A 409 -17.99 24.65 5.19
N ASP A 410 -17.15 23.70 5.59
CA ASP A 410 -17.39 22.82 6.73
C ASP A 410 -16.84 23.40 8.05
N ILE A 411 -16.43 24.68 8.02
CA ILE A 411 -15.78 25.38 9.13
C ILE A 411 -16.62 26.59 9.54
N LYS A 412 -16.73 26.79 10.83
CA LYS A 412 -17.35 27.99 11.41
C LYS A 412 -16.32 28.82 12.15
N SER A 413 -16.53 30.16 12.17
CA SER A 413 -15.69 31.04 13.01
C SER A 413 -15.78 30.59 14.46
N GLY A 414 -14.63 30.30 15.06
CA GLY A 414 -14.51 29.78 16.41
C GLY A 414 -14.13 28.29 16.49
N ASP A 415 -14.17 27.54 15.38
CA ASP A 415 -13.80 26.14 15.38
C ASP A 415 -12.27 25.97 15.53
N GLU A 416 -11.89 24.99 16.34
CA GLU A 416 -10.50 24.60 16.48
C GLU A 416 -10.13 23.61 15.39
N ILE A 417 -9.07 23.94 14.65
CA ILE A 417 -8.50 23.08 13.63
C ILE A 417 -7.11 22.61 14.04
N ILE A 418 -6.90 21.33 13.87
CA ILE A 418 -5.62 20.69 14.15
C ILE A 418 -4.99 20.32 12.81
N THR A 419 -3.89 20.96 12.49
CA THR A 419 -3.13 20.65 11.27
C THR A 419 -1.94 19.77 11.61
N ARG A 420 -1.98 18.55 11.10
CA ARG A 420 -0.94 17.53 11.30
C ARG A 420 0.13 17.64 10.22
N LEU A 421 1.37 17.76 10.63
CA LEU A 421 2.55 17.81 9.79
C LEU A 421 3.37 16.50 9.94
N ALA A 422 4.51 16.36 9.28
CA ALA A 422 5.35 15.17 9.38
C ALA A 422 5.84 14.88 10.82
N GLU A 423 6.12 15.93 11.57
CA GLU A 423 6.63 15.82 12.94
C GLU A 423 5.88 16.84 13.82
N GLY A 424 4.65 16.53 14.22
CA GLY A 424 3.85 17.34 15.14
C GLY A 424 2.54 17.88 14.59
N GLU A 425 1.86 18.54 15.45
CA GLU A 425 0.51 19.06 15.19
C GLU A 425 0.44 20.56 15.58
N VAL A 426 -0.23 21.34 14.78
CA VAL A 426 -0.47 22.77 15.04
C VAL A 426 -1.95 22.97 15.26
N HIS A 427 -2.28 23.55 16.38
CA HIS A 427 -3.63 23.93 16.72
C HIS A 427 -3.90 25.38 16.31
N SER A 428 -4.97 25.61 15.61
CA SER A 428 -5.38 26.95 15.15
C SER A 428 -6.88 27.11 15.34
N ILE A 429 -7.32 28.34 15.52
CA ILE A 429 -8.74 28.65 15.63
C ILE A 429 -9.16 29.44 14.40
N VAL A 430 -10.26 29.04 13.78
CA VAL A 430 -10.82 29.72 12.59
C VAL A 430 -11.34 31.08 13.01
N LYS A 431 -10.91 32.14 12.35
CA LYS A 431 -11.29 33.52 12.62
C LYS A 431 -12.57 33.94 11.91
#